data_b20a18c4600bba843f1148e32bd11011
#
_entry.id   b20a18c4600bba843f1148e32bd11011
#
_cell.length_a   1.000
_cell.length_b   1.000
_cell.length_c   1.000
_cell.angle_alpha   90.00
_cell.angle_beta   90.00
_cell.angle_gamma   90.00
#
_symmetry.space_group_name_H-M   'P 1'
#
loop_
_entity.id
_entity.type
_entity.pdbx_description
1 polymer ?
#
loop_
_entity_poly.entity_id
_entity_poly.type
_entity_poly.pdbx_seq_one_letter_code
_entity_poly.pdbx_strand_id
1 'polypeptide(L)'
;MILRNIIFMRHERYMDLIDIQKDLKKVLSAKRYRHSAGVADSARALADKYGANAEKAYIAGWVHDCAKELSLSEMHDIVNEHSLRLDKYVLSSKALLHGPVGSILCETKYGIDDKDIKSAIFYHTTARTNMTLLEKIIFLADYIEPSRDFPGVDTIRKLAEKDLNQAVLSAYNSTIKHLIDQDAYIYDLTFLGRNDMVLLIDGENDTAR
;
A
#
# COMPACT_ATOMS: atom_id res chain seq x y z
N MET A 1 45.53 24.57 -17.00
CA MET A 1 44.15 25.04 -16.71
C MET A 1 43.30 23.78 -16.53
N ILE A 2 43.19 23.33 -15.26
CA ILE A 2 42.61 22.04 -14.88
C ILE A 2 41.19 22.33 -14.39
N LEU A 3 40.19 21.98 -15.19
CA LEU A 3 38.78 22.02 -14.83
C LEU A 3 38.51 20.87 -13.82
N ARG A 4 38.32 21.24 -12.55
CA ARG A 4 37.85 20.34 -11.51
C ARG A 4 36.38 20.03 -11.77
N ASN A 5 36.10 18.80 -12.19
CA ASN A 5 34.77 18.22 -12.13
C ASN A 5 34.36 18.09 -10.65
N ILE A 6 33.53 19.01 -10.20
CA ILE A 6 32.84 18.89 -8.92
C ILE A 6 31.69 17.92 -9.15
N ILE A 7 31.91 16.64 -8.84
CA ILE A 7 30.85 15.65 -8.69
C ILE A 7 30.09 16.08 -7.42
N PHE A 8 28.92 16.65 -7.60
CA PHE A 8 27.96 16.79 -6.49
C PHE A 8 27.49 15.40 -6.11
N MET A 9 28.17 14.79 -5.13
CA MET A 9 27.57 13.70 -4.37
C MET A 9 26.39 14.28 -3.57
N ARG A 10 25.16 14.10 -4.08
CA ARG A 10 23.98 14.21 -3.26
C ARG A 10 24.14 13.14 -2.16
N HIS A 11 24.44 13.57 -0.96
CA HIS A 11 24.19 12.77 0.23
C HIS A 11 22.68 12.65 0.33
N GLU A 12 22.12 11.56 -0.18
CA GLU A 12 20.75 11.16 0.07
C GLU A 12 20.62 10.92 1.57
N ARG A 13 20.04 11.89 2.27
CA ARG A 13 19.67 11.73 3.68
C ARG A 13 18.44 10.84 3.70
N TYR A 14 18.62 9.56 3.94
CA TYR A 14 17.53 8.70 4.40
C TYR A 14 16.95 9.32 5.67
N MET A 15 15.66 9.63 5.65
CA MET A 15 14.97 10.03 6.86
C MET A 15 14.88 8.81 7.77
N ASP A 16 15.23 8.96 9.04
CA ASP A 16 14.96 7.89 9.99
C ASP A 16 13.43 7.77 10.25
N LEU A 17 13.00 6.63 10.77
CA LEU A 17 11.59 6.36 10.97
C LEU A 17 10.92 7.38 11.91
N ILE A 18 11.65 7.90 12.90
CA ILE A 18 11.13 8.90 13.84
C ILE A 18 10.84 10.21 13.11
N ASP A 19 11.70 10.61 12.19
CA ASP A 19 11.51 11.84 11.41
C ASP A 19 10.40 11.67 10.36
N ILE A 20 10.26 10.48 9.76
CA ILE A 20 9.10 10.13 8.91
C ILE A 20 7.80 10.27 9.71
N GLN A 21 7.73 9.69 10.90
CA GLN A 21 6.54 9.78 11.78
C GLN A 21 6.22 11.21 12.17
N LYS A 22 7.24 12.04 12.49
CA LYS A 22 7.04 13.47 12.79
C LYS A 22 6.51 14.25 11.59
N ASP A 23 7.00 13.96 10.37
CA ASP A 23 6.49 14.58 9.16
C ASP A 23 5.06 14.15 8.86
N LEU A 24 4.76 12.85 8.90
CA LEU A 24 3.42 12.31 8.73
C LEU A 24 2.41 12.93 9.72
N LYS A 25 2.83 13.15 10.96
CA LYS A 25 1.98 13.81 11.98
C LYS A 25 1.62 15.26 11.63
N LYS A 26 2.44 15.94 10.82
CA LYS A 26 2.19 17.31 10.36
C LYS A 26 1.29 17.36 9.12
N VAL A 27 1.45 16.38 8.22
CA VAL A 27 0.80 16.40 6.90
C VAL A 27 -0.49 15.59 6.84
N LEU A 28 -0.70 14.68 7.79
CA LEU A 28 -1.91 13.88 7.88
C LEU A 28 -2.85 14.39 8.99
N SER A 29 -4.16 14.26 8.78
CA SER A 29 -5.13 14.44 9.84
C SER A 29 -4.87 13.47 11.01
N ALA A 30 -5.29 13.84 12.20
CA ALA A 30 -5.11 13.00 13.39
C ALA A 30 -5.74 11.59 13.23
N LYS A 31 -6.85 11.50 12.47
CA LYS A 31 -7.49 10.23 12.14
C LYS A 31 -6.60 9.39 11.23
N ARG A 32 -6.08 9.99 10.14
CA ARG A 32 -5.22 9.30 9.17
C ARG A 32 -3.88 8.89 9.77
N TYR A 33 -3.29 9.73 10.60
CA TYR A 33 -2.07 9.40 11.32
C TYR A 33 -2.23 8.16 12.23
N ARG A 34 -3.33 8.10 13.03
CA ARG A 34 -3.62 6.93 13.87
C ARG A 34 -3.86 5.67 13.04
N HIS A 35 -4.56 5.81 11.91
CA HIS A 35 -4.74 4.73 10.95
C HIS A 35 -3.39 4.22 10.44
N SER A 36 -2.49 5.08 9.96
CA SER A 36 -1.16 4.67 9.49
C SER A 36 -0.34 3.96 10.58
N ALA A 37 -0.43 4.39 11.83
CA ALA A 37 0.18 3.69 12.95
C ALA A 37 -0.40 2.27 13.13
N GLY A 38 -1.74 2.15 13.11
CA GLY A 38 -2.43 0.85 13.20
C GLY A 38 -2.08 -0.08 12.05
N VAL A 39 -1.97 0.44 10.81
CA VAL A 39 -1.52 -0.32 9.64
C VAL A 39 -0.09 -0.79 9.81
N ALA A 40 0.81 0.07 10.28
CA ALA A 40 2.21 -0.30 10.52
C ALA A 40 2.33 -1.45 11.54
N ASP A 41 1.64 -1.37 12.66
CA ASP A 41 1.65 -2.41 13.69
C ASP A 41 1.04 -3.73 13.16
N SER A 42 -0.08 -3.66 12.46
CA SER A 42 -0.73 -4.82 11.83
C SER A 42 0.14 -5.47 10.76
N ALA A 43 0.79 -4.65 9.92
CA ALA A 43 1.70 -5.13 8.88
C ALA A 43 2.92 -5.83 9.46
N ARG A 44 3.52 -5.29 10.54
CA ARG A 44 4.61 -5.95 11.27
C ARG A 44 4.19 -7.30 11.80
N ALA A 45 3.05 -7.37 12.50
CA ALA A 45 2.53 -8.61 13.07
C ALA A 45 2.26 -9.68 11.99
N LEU A 46 1.66 -9.29 10.85
CA LEU A 46 1.46 -10.18 9.71
C LEU A 46 2.79 -10.63 9.10
N ALA A 47 3.76 -9.73 8.98
CA ALA A 47 5.08 -10.06 8.45
C ALA A 47 5.82 -11.08 9.33
N ASP A 48 5.82 -10.87 10.64
CA ASP A 48 6.40 -11.82 11.61
C ASP A 48 5.72 -13.20 11.50
N LYS A 49 4.40 -13.22 11.36
CA LYS A 49 3.62 -14.45 11.27
C LYS A 49 3.88 -15.23 9.96
N TYR A 50 3.94 -14.54 8.84
CA TYR A 50 4.02 -15.16 7.50
C TYR A 50 5.43 -15.19 6.91
N GLY A 51 6.45 -14.82 7.68
CA GLY A 51 7.86 -14.92 7.27
C GLY A 51 8.30 -13.84 6.28
N ALA A 52 7.66 -12.66 6.29
CA ALA A 52 8.12 -11.50 5.55
C ALA A 52 9.09 -10.64 6.39
N ASN A 53 9.70 -9.65 5.76
CA ASN A 53 10.54 -8.69 6.49
C ASN A 53 9.67 -7.71 7.29
N ALA A 54 9.65 -7.89 8.62
CA ALA A 54 8.81 -7.12 9.54
C ALA A 54 9.17 -5.62 9.58
N GLU A 55 10.45 -5.27 9.37
CA GLU A 55 10.88 -3.88 9.32
C GLU A 55 10.39 -3.20 8.04
N LYS A 56 10.52 -3.83 6.88
CA LYS A 56 9.96 -3.33 5.63
C LYS A 56 8.45 -3.17 5.72
N ALA A 57 7.75 -4.14 6.30
CA ALA A 57 6.30 -4.09 6.48
C ALA A 57 5.87 -2.93 7.39
N TYR A 58 6.61 -2.71 8.47
CA TYR A 58 6.34 -1.60 9.40
C TYR A 58 6.54 -0.24 8.75
N ILE A 59 7.64 -0.05 8.01
CA ILE A 59 7.93 1.18 7.27
C ILE A 59 6.84 1.42 6.21
N ALA A 60 6.54 0.40 5.40
CA ALA A 60 5.51 0.50 4.36
C ALA A 60 4.13 0.86 4.95
N GLY A 61 3.76 0.25 6.08
CA GLY A 61 2.52 0.56 6.79
C GLY A 61 2.45 2.03 7.24
N TRP A 62 3.54 2.60 7.74
CA TRP A 62 3.58 4.03 8.09
C TRP A 62 3.36 4.95 6.90
N VAL A 63 3.97 4.66 5.76
CA VAL A 63 4.00 5.59 4.61
C VAL A 63 2.96 5.28 3.51
N HIS A 64 2.19 4.17 3.60
CA HIS A 64 1.26 3.76 2.54
C HIS A 64 0.28 4.86 2.12
N ASP A 65 -0.20 5.64 3.07
CA ASP A 65 -1.19 6.71 2.88
C ASP A 65 -0.57 8.12 2.93
N CYS A 66 0.75 8.28 2.77
CA CYS A 66 1.44 9.58 2.88
C CYS A 66 0.93 10.63 1.88
N ALA A 67 0.36 10.21 0.75
CA ALA A 67 -0.24 11.08 -0.26
C ALA A 67 -1.75 11.27 -0.10
N LYS A 68 -2.42 10.62 0.86
CA LYS A 68 -3.89 10.53 0.95
C LYS A 68 -4.59 11.88 1.08
N GLU A 69 -3.96 12.85 1.72
CA GLU A 69 -4.56 14.16 1.99
C GLU A 69 -4.19 15.23 0.96
N LEU A 70 -3.31 14.93 0.01
CA LEU A 70 -3.04 15.80 -1.13
C LEU A 70 -4.30 16.00 -1.98
N SER A 71 -4.44 17.17 -2.56
CA SER A 71 -5.46 17.43 -3.58
C SER A 71 -5.16 16.66 -4.87
N LEU A 72 -6.17 16.47 -5.72
CA LEU A 72 -5.98 15.79 -7.01
C LEU A 72 -5.00 16.59 -7.92
N SER A 73 -5.00 17.92 -7.83
CA SER A 73 -4.06 18.78 -8.57
C SER A 73 -2.63 18.54 -8.13
N GLU A 74 -2.35 18.55 -6.83
CA GLU A 74 -1.01 18.27 -6.30
C GLU A 74 -0.52 16.87 -6.70
N MET A 75 -1.42 15.88 -6.69
CA MET A 75 -1.08 14.53 -7.15
C MET A 75 -0.72 14.51 -8.65
N HIS A 76 -1.44 15.26 -9.50
CA HIS A 76 -1.13 15.38 -10.92
C HIS A 76 0.21 16.07 -11.15
N ASP A 77 0.53 17.11 -10.38
CA ASP A 77 1.81 17.79 -10.49
C ASP A 77 2.98 16.83 -10.22
N ILE A 78 2.87 16.02 -9.17
CA ILE A 78 3.87 14.99 -8.83
C ILE A 78 3.99 13.93 -9.94
N VAL A 79 2.86 13.44 -10.46
CA VAL A 79 2.85 12.45 -11.55
C VAL A 79 3.53 12.99 -12.81
N ASN A 80 3.26 14.26 -13.18
CA ASN A 80 3.83 14.92 -14.33
C ASN A 80 5.34 15.16 -14.15
N GLU A 81 5.77 15.66 -12.98
CA GLU A 81 7.18 15.89 -12.65
C GLU A 81 8.02 14.60 -12.78
N HIS A 82 7.45 13.48 -12.36
CA HIS A 82 8.12 12.17 -12.42
C HIS A 82 7.81 11.36 -13.68
N SER A 83 7.07 11.94 -14.64
CA SER A 83 6.70 11.30 -15.91
C SER A 83 6.07 9.91 -15.74
N LEU A 84 5.33 9.69 -14.62
CA LEU A 84 4.67 8.42 -14.37
C LEU A 84 3.47 8.27 -15.29
N ARG A 85 3.46 7.18 -16.07
CA ARG A 85 2.35 6.89 -17.00
C ARG A 85 1.30 6.05 -16.29
N LEU A 86 0.10 6.61 -16.17
CA LEU A 86 -1.07 5.97 -15.57
C LEU A 86 -2.25 6.10 -16.51
N ASP A 87 -3.20 5.18 -16.39
CA ASP A 87 -4.43 5.29 -17.16
C ASP A 87 -5.35 6.41 -16.65
N LYS A 88 -6.32 6.78 -17.49
CA LYS A 88 -7.24 7.89 -17.21
C LYS A 88 -8.11 7.68 -15.97
N TYR A 89 -8.40 6.44 -15.60
CA TYR A 89 -9.26 6.13 -14.43
C TYR A 89 -8.47 6.36 -13.14
N VAL A 90 -7.20 5.93 -13.10
CA VAL A 90 -6.31 6.22 -11.97
C VAL A 90 -6.13 7.73 -11.83
N LEU A 91 -5.84 8.43 -12.94
CA LEU A 91 -5.63 9.89 -12.94
C LEU A 91 -6.87 10.67 -12.50
N SER A 92 -8.08 10.18 -12.77
CA SER A 92 -9.33 10.87 -12.39
C SER A 92 -9.79 10.60 -10.96
N SER A 93 -9.19 9.65 -10.27
CA SER A 93 -9.64 9.20 -8.94
C SER A 93 -8.58 9.43 -7.88
N LYS A 94 -8.83 10.36 -6.97
CA LYS A 94 -7.98 10.56 -5.78
C LYS A 94 -7.80 9.25 -4.99
N ALA A 95 -8.84 8.42 -4.93
CA ALA A 95 -8.82 7.14 -4.23
C ALA A 95 -7.86 6.11 -4.86
N LEU A 96 -7.68 6.16 -6.18
CA LEU A 96 -6.75 5.29 -6.90
C LEU A 96 -5.35 5.91 -7.01
N LEU A 97 -5.27 7.23 -7.19
CA LEU A 97 -4.01 7.93 -7.51
C LEU A 97 -3.06 8.04 -6.32
N HIS A 98 -3.58 8.06 -5.08
CA HIS A 98 -2.72 8.28 -3.90
C HIS A 98 -1.67 7.16 -3.68
N GLY A 99 -1.95 5.92 -4.05
CA GLY A 99 -0.99 4.82 -3.98
C GLY A 99 0.23 5.04 -4.89
N PRO A 100 0.03 5.23 -6.21
CA PRO A 100 1.10 5.63 -7.14
C PRO A 100 1.89 6.86 -6.70
N VAL A 101 1.21 7.92 -6.26
CA VAL A 101 1.87 9.14 -5.76
C VAL A 101 2.62 8.88 -4.45
N GLY A 102 2.05 8.09 -3.54
CA GLY A 102 2.71 7.68 -2.32
C GLY A 102 4.00 6.90 -2.58
N SER A 103 4.03 6.05 -3.62
CA SER A 103 5.22 5.35 -4.05
C SER A 103 6.33 6.30 -4.54
N ILE A 104 5.99 7.38 -5.23
CA ILE A 104 6.94 8.44 -5.62
C ILE A 104 7.47 9.16 -4.38
N LEU A 105 6.57 9.60 -3.48
CA LEU A 105 6.95 10.32 -2.26
C LEU A 105 7.81 9.46 -1.31
N CYS A 106 7.60 8.14 -1.32
CA CYS A 106 8.42 7.20 -0.57
C CYS A 106 9.91 7.39 -0.88
N GLU A 107 10.26 7.50 -2.15
CA GLU A 107 11.63 7.74 -2.61
C GLU A 107 12.03 9.21 -2.47
N THR A 108 11.25 10.12 -3.05
CA THR A 108 11.67 11.52 -3.24
C THR A 108 11.61 12.37 -1.98
N LYS A 109 10.66 12.07 -1.09
CA LYS A 109 10.49 12.81 0.16
C LYS A 109 11.12 12.10 1.36
N TYR A 110 10.96 10.77 1.45
CA TYR A 110 11.39 10.00 2.62
C TYR A 110 12.73 9.27 2.43
N GLY A 111 13.26 9.26 1.19
CA GLY A 111 14.54 8.60 0.88
C GLY A 111 14.45 7.07 0.88
N ILE A 112 13.26 6.49 0.86
CA ILE A 112 13.06 5.04 0.86
C ILE A 112 13.05 4.53 -0.59
N ASP A 113 14.20 4.04 -1.07
CA ASP A 113 14.37 3.47 -2.43
C ASP A 113 14.33 1.92 -2.42
N ASP A 114 13.51 1.35 -1.57
CA ASP A 114 13.29 -0.10 -1.55
C ASP A 114 12.14 -0.46 -2.50
N LYS A 115 12.42 -1.33 -3.48
CA LYS A 115 11.46 -1.70 -4.53
C LYS A 115 10.23 -2.42 -3.98
N ASP A 116 10.40 -3.25 -2.95
CA ASP A 116 9.31 -4.01 -2.36
C ASP A 116 8.36 -3.07 -1.60
N ILE A 117 8.92 -2.12 -0.83
CA ILE A 117 8.15 -1.10 -0.12
C ILE A 117 7.41 -0.22 -1.11
N LYS A 118 8.09 0.32 -2.13
CA LYS A 118 7.47 1.16 -3.16
C LYS A 118 6.35 0.43 -3.90
N SER A 119 6.53 -0.84 -4.23
CA SER A 119 5.51 -1.66 -4.89
C SER A 119 4.31 -1.90 -3.97
N ALA A 120 4.53 -2.23 -2.70
CA ALA A 120 3.47 -2.43 -1.74
C ALA A 120 2.62 -1.16 -1.55
N ILE A 121 3.27 0.03 -1.51
CA ILE A 121 2.58 1.32 -1.44
C ILE A 121 1.81 1.60 -2.73
N PHE A 122 2.40 1.36 -3.89
CA PHE A 122 1.77 1.62 -5.18
C PHE A 122 0.45 0.86 -5.33
N TYR A 123 0.43 -0.41 -4.92
CA TYR A 123 -0.71 -1.31 -5.13
C TYR A 123 -1.61 -1.51 -3.91
N HIS A 124 -1.36 -0.84 -2.77
CA HIS A 124 -2.11 -1.11 -1.55
C HIS A 124 -3.63 -0.90 -1.66
N THR A 125 -4.08 -0.02 -2.56
CA THR A 125 -5.51 0.27 -2.73
C THR A 125 -6.20 -0.70 -3.68
N THR A 126 -5.56 -1.01 -4.80
CA THR A 126 -6.16 -1.82 -5.88
C THR A 126 -5.76 -3.27 -5.79
N ALA A 127 -4.62 -3.51 -5.15
CA ALA A 127 -3.84 -4.72 -5.29
C ALA A 127 -3.53 -5.04 -6.79
N ARG A 128 -3.13 -6.25 -7.15
CA ARG A 128 -2.85 -6.67 -8.52
C ARG A 128 -2.76 -8.20 -8.63
N THR A 129 -2.58 -8.74 -9.83
CA THR A 129 -2.18 -10.13 -10.03
C THR A 129 -0.73 -10.37 -9.56
N ASN A 130 -0.42 -11.59 -9.15
CA ASN A 130 0.92 -12.00 -8.70
C ASN A 130 1.49 -11.09 -7.59
N MET A 131 0.66 -10.75 -6.59
CA MET A 131 1.13 -9.97 -5.45
C MET A 131 2.26 -10.65 -4.71
N THR A 132 3.31 -9.88 -4.41
CA THR A 132 4.36 -10.33 -3.48
C THR A 132 3.81 -10.50 -2.06
N LEU A 133 4.54 -11.18 -1.20
CA LEU A 133 4.12 -11.37 0.19
C LEU A 133 3.94 -10.02 0.91
N LEU A 134 4.83 -9.05 0.68
CA LEU A 134 4.72 -7.72 1.28
C LEU A 134 3.51 -6.94 0.76
N GLU A 135 3.20 -7.02 -0.53
CA GLU A 135 2.00 -6.39 -1.11
C GLU A 135 0.72 -6.95 -0.49
N LYS A 136 0.62 -8.29 -0.32
CA LYS A 136 -0.51 -8.93 0.37
C LYS A 136 -0.65 -8.44 1.81
N ILE A 137 0.48 -8.33 2.53
CA ILE A 137 0.52 -7.89 3.92
C ILE A 137 0.04 -6.45 4.06
N ILE A 138 0.54 -5.51 3.23
CA ILE A 138 0.15 -4.10 3.31
C ILE A 138 -1.31 -3.91 2.91
N PHE A 139 -1.76 -4.54 1.82
CA PHE A 139 -3.17 -4.54 1.41
C PHE A 139 -4.09 -5.03 2.53
N LEU A 140 -3.75 -6.17 3.17
CA LEU A 140 -4.57 -6.73 4.23
C LEU A 140 -4.48 -5.91 5.52
N ALA A 141 -3.29 -5.42 5.90
CA ALA A 141 -3.10 -4.61 7.11
C ALA A 141 -3.92 -3.31 7.08
N ASP A 142 -3.95 -2.60 5.94
CA ASP A 142 -4.82 -1.44 5.74
C ASP A 142 -6.31 -1.79 5.93
N TYR A 143 -6.69 -2.99 5.52
CA TYR A 143 -8.06 -3.46 5.58
C TYR A 143 -8.53 -3.85 6.99
N ILE A 144 -7.62 -4.41 7.84
CA ILE A 144 -7.97 -5.01 9.13
C ILE A 144 -7.41 -4.29 10.36
N GLU A 145 -6.66 -3.19 10.20
CA GLU A 145 -6.06 -2.49 11.34
C GLU A 145 -7.09 -2.17 12.44
N PRO A 146 -6.68 -2.02 13.73
CA PRO A 146 -7.60 -2.01 14.86
C PRO A 146 -8.72 -0.96 14.83
N SER A 147 -8.50 0.19 14.15
CA SER A 147 -9.53 1.24 14.06
C SER A 147 -10.57 1.00 12.95
N ARG A 148 -10.40 -0.04 12.13
CA ARG A 148 -11.40 -0.42 11.13
C ARG A 148 -12.61 -1.06 11.81
N ASP A 149 -13.77 -0.49 11.52
CA ASP A 149 -15.07 -0.96 12.05
C ASP A 149 -16.10 -0.96 10.89
N PHE A 150 -16.31 -2.12 10.31
CA PHE A 150 -17.31 -2.37 9.27
C PHE A 150 -17.78 -3.82 9.34
N PRO A 151 -19.00 -4.13 8.82
CA PRO A 151 -19.53 -5.50 8.85
C PRO A 151 -18.58 -6.51 8.21
N GLY A 152 -18.18 -7.53 8.97
CA GLY A 152 -17.30 -8.60 8.48
C GLY A 152 -15.81 -8.43 8.74
N VAL A 153 -15.33 -7.27 9.22
CA VAL A 153 -13.90 -7.05 9.49
C VAL A 153 -13.32 -8.07 10.47
N ASP A 154 -14.04 -8.44 11.52
CA ASP A 154 -13.58 -9.44 12.49
C ASP A 154 -13.48 -10.85 11.90
N THR A 155 -14.29 -11.17 10.91
CA THR A 155 -14.15 -12.44 10.16
C THR A 155 -12.84 -12.45 9.38
N ILE A 156 -12.50 -11.33 8.73
CA ILE A 156 -11.24 -11.19 7.98
C ILE A 156 -10.04 -11.23 8.93
N ARG A 157 -10.10 -10.58 10.10
CA ARG A 157 -9.09 -10.67 11.16
C ARG A 157 -8.84 -12.12 11.60
N LYS A 158 -9.91 -12.88 11.83
CA LYS A 158 -9.82 -14.32 12.19
C LYS A 158 -9.22 -15.17 11.07
N LEU A 159 -9.50 -14.85 9.81
CA LEU A 159 -8.86 -15.49 8.66
C LEU A 159 -7.37 -15.14 8.60
N ALA A 160 -7.00 -13.88 8.81
CA ALA A 160 -5.62 -13.41 8.83
C ALA A 160 -4.77 -14.11 9.91
N GLU A 161 -5.40 -14.68 10.95
CA GLU A 161 -4.71 -15.50 11.94
C GLU A 161 -4.44 -16.95 11.46
N LYS A 162 -5.01 -17.39 10.34
CA LYS A 162 -4.92 -18.77 9.87
C LYS A 162 -4.31 -18.91 8.50
N ASP A 163 -4.73 -18.06 7.59
CA ASP A 163 -4.41 -18.15 6.16
C ASP A 163 -4.44 -16.76 5.54
N LEU A 164 -3.27 -16.28 5.13
CA LEU A 164 -3.11 -14.97 4.50
C LEU A 164 -3.86 -14.87 3.19
N ASN A 165 -3.80 -15.92 2.34
CA ASN A 165 -4.40 -15.91 1.01
C ASN A 165 -5.93 -15.85 1.11
N GLN A 166 -6.53 -16.63 2.01
CA GLN A 166 -7.96 -16.59 2.29
C GLN A 166 -8.41 -15.24 2.87
N ALA A 167 -7.61 -14.63 3.75
CA ALA A 167 -7.92 -13.30 4.30
C ALA A 167 -7.86 -12.22 3.22
N VAL A 168 -6.85 -12.25 2.35
CA VAL A 168 -6.72 -11.34 1.20
C VAL A 168 -7.89 -11.51 0.23
N LEU A 169 -8.27 -12.74 -0.11
CA LEU A 169 -9.43 -13.01 -0.97
C LEU A 169 -10.73 -12.49 -0.34
N SER A 170 -10.88 -12.66 0.98
CA SER A 170 -12.05 -12.13 1.71
C SER A 170 -12.09 -10.59 1.70
N ALA A 171 -10.94 -9.93 1.84
CA ALA A 171 -10.84 -8.47 1.73
C ALA A 171 -11.19 -7.98 0.31
N TYR A 172 -10.70 -8.63 -0.76
CA TYR A 172 -11.12 -8.35 -2.13
C TYR A 172 -12.63 -8.47 -2.33
N ASN A 173 -13.21 -9.60 -1.87
CA ASN A 173 -14.65 -9.83 -2.00
C ASN A 173 -15.47 -8.75 -1.28
N SER A 174 -15.04 -8.34 -0.09
CA SER A 174 -15.68 -7.27 0.67
C SER A 174 -15.55 -5.91 -0.03
N THR A 175 -14.36 -5.58 -0.57
CA THR A 175 -14.14 -4.35 -1.34
C THR A 175 -15.02 -4.30 -2.60
N ILE A 176 -15.06 -5.37 -3.38
CA ILE A 176 -15.87 -5.42 -4.62
C ILE A 176 -17.35 -5.31 -4.30
N LYS A 177 -17.86 -6.00 -3.27
CA LYS A 177 -19.25 -5.87 -2.83
C LYS A 177 -19.57 -4.42 -2.43
N HIS A 178 -18.71 -3.80 -1.64
CA HIS A 178 -18.89 -2.41 -1.24
C HIS A 178 -18.93 -1.46 -2.45
N LEU A 179 -18.06 -1.64 -3.44
CA LEU A 179 -18.04 -0.81 -4.65
C LEU A 179 -19.31 -1.03 -5.50
N ILE A 180 -19.82 -2.27 -5.59
CA ILE A 180 -21.09 -2.58 -6.26
C ILE A 180 -22.25 -1.90 -5.53
N ASP A 181 -22.31 -2.00 -4.20
CA ASP A 181 -23.38 -1.39 -3.39
C ASP A 181 -23.40 0.14 -3.47
N GLN A 182 -22.29 0.76 -3.88
CA GLN A 182 -22.14 2.20 -4.08
C GLN A 182 -22.26 2.63 -5.54
N ASP A 183 -22.58 1.73 -6.47
CA ASP A 183 -22.55 1.97 -7.93
C ASP A 183 -21.22 2.59 -8.38
N ALA A 184 -20.11 2.25 -7.68
CA ALA A 184 -18.82 2.82 -7.91
C ALA A 184 -18.00 2.01 -8.94
N TYR A 185 -17.09 2.71 -9.64
CA TYR A 185 -16.19 2.07 -10.60
C TYR A 185 -15.26 1.07 -9.92
N ILE A 186 -15.21 -0.15 -10.42
CA ILE A 186 -14.28 -1.20 -9.98
C ILE A 186 -13.09 -1.18 -10.93
N TYR A 187 -11.92 -0.78 -10.42
CA TYR A 187 -10.71 -0.74 -11.22
C TYR A 187 -10.23 -2.14 -11.60
N ASP A 188 -9.80 -2.31 -12.84
CA ASP A 188 -9.48 -3.62 -13.44
C ASP A 188 -8.51 -4.46 -12.61
N LEU A 189 -7.46 -3.84 -12.04
CA LEU A 189 -6.49 -4.55 -11.20
C LEU A 189 -7.13 -5.20 -9.97
N THR A 190 -8.13 -4.56 -9.36
CA THR A 190 -8.85 -5.12 -8.21
C THR A 190 -9.59 -6.40 -8.59
N PHE A 191 -10.24 -6.39 -9.75
CA PHE A 191 -10.97 -7.56 -10.24
C PHE A 191 -10.02 -8.68 -10.68
N LEU A 192 -8.97 -8.35 -11.42
CA LEU A 192 -7.98 -9.30 -11.89
C LEU A 192 -7.19 -9.91 -10.72
N GLY A 193 -6.78 -9.10 -9.74
CA GLY A 193 -6.09 -9.56 -8.55
C GLY A 193 -6.94 -10.50 -7.69
N ARG A 194 -8.24 -10.19 -7.56
CA ARG A 194 -9.19 -11.10 -6.90
C ARG A 194 -9.26 -12.47 -7.59
N ASN A 195 -9.34 -12.50 -8.92
CA ASN A 195 -9.41 -13.75 -9.67
C ASN A 195 -8.10 -14.55 -9.58
N ASP A 196 -6.96 -13.86 -9.62
CA ASP A 196 -5.64 -14.45 -9.39
C ASP A 196 -5.55 -15.14 -8.02
N MET A 197 -6.06 -14.50 -6.96
CA MET A 197 -6.13 -15.10 -5.62
C MET A 197 -7.01 -16.36 -5.57
N VAL A 198 -8.12 -16.40 -6.30
CA VAL A 198 -8.97 -17.62 -6.39
C VAL A 198 -8.17 -18.76 -7.00
N LEU A 199 -7.53 -18.52 -8.15
CA LEU A 199 -6.74 -19.55 -8.84
C LEU A 199 -5.56 -20.04 -7.99
N LEU A 200 -4.91 -19.13 -7.25
CA LEU A 200 -3.82 -19.50 -6.34
C LEU A 200 -4.30 -20.46 -5.24
N ILE A 201 -5.42 -20.14 -4.59
CA ILE A 201 -5.99 -20.96 -3.51
C ILE A 201 -6.49 -22.31 -4.04
N ASP A 202 -7.12 -22.33 -5.22
CA ASP A 202 -7.58 -23.58 -5.83
C ASP A 202 -6.39 -24.49 -6.16
N GLY A 203 -5.30 -23.94 -6.71
CA GLY A 203 -4.06 -24.69 -6.98
C GLY A 203 -3.37 -25.22 -5.71
N GLU A 204 -3.40 -24.48 -4.60
CA GLU A 204 -2.90 -24.94 -3.30
C GLU A 204 -3.73 -26.12 -2.76
N ASN A 205 -5.05 -26.08 -2.93
CA ASN A 205 -5.95 -27.17 -2.52
C ASN A 205 -5.76 -28.46 -3.32
N ASP A 206 -5.48 -28.35 -4.64
CA ASP A 206 -5.24 -29.50 -5.52
C ASP A 206 -3.89 -30.19 -5.24
N THR A 207 -2.88 -29.44 -4.82
CA THR A 207 -1.56 -29.98 -4.44
C THR A 207 -1.55 -30.62 -3.04
N ALA A 208 -2.54 -30.32 -2.21
CA ALA A 208 -2.69 -30.89 -0.85
C ALA A 208 -3.52 -32.20 -0.81
N ARG A 209 -4.07 -32.64 -1.94
CA ARG A 209 -4.81 -33.91 -2.11
C ARG A 209 -3.91 -34.99 -2.68
#